data_6d8791f37f3968e3aeb7c6fc5258cdc3
#
_entry.id   6d8791f37f3968e3aeb7c6fc5258cdc3
#
_cell.length_a   1.000
_cell.length_b   1.000
_cell.length_c   1.000
_cell.angle_alpha   90.00
_cell.angle_beta   90.00
_cell.angle_gamma   90.00
#
_symmetry.space_group_name_H-M   'P 1'
#
loop_
_entity.id
_entity.type
_entity.pdbx_description
1 polymer ?
#
loop_
_entity_poly.entity_id
_entity_poly.type
_entity_poly.pdbx_seq_one_letter_code
_entity_poly.pdbx_strand_id
1 'polypeptide(L)'
;AGIRAARRAGFQSIKLNAVLLKGRNDDEILDLVNFARDEEVDISFIEEMPLGAISEHNRGETFLSTDTVRETIEKHYQLLPTTETTLGPSRYYRMVDSQSRIGFISPHSHNFCAACNRVRVTAEGRLLLCLGNEHSVDLRAVMRRYPGDIQGLKCT
;
A
#
# COMPACT_ATOMS: atom_id res chain seq x y z
N ALA A 1 20.14 5.60 -1.53
CA ALA A 1 21.08 5.08 -0.52
C ALA A 1 20.48 3.94 0.29
N GLY A 2 19.27 4.10 0.90
CA GLY A 2 18.66 3.12 1.82
C GLY A 2 18.35 1.76 1.20
N ILE A 3 17.77 1.72 0.00
CA ILE A 3 17.42 0.47 -0.71
C ILE A 3 18.66 -0.39 -0.95
N ARG A 4 19.73 0.20 -1.48
CA ARG A 4 21.00 -0.50 -1.69
C ARG A 4 21.65 -0.97 -0.38
N ALA A 5 21.48 -0.22 0.71
CA ALA A 5 21.94 -0.64 2.02
C ALA A 5 21.14 -1.84 2.55
N ALA A 6 19.83 -1.86 2.38
CA ALA A 6 18.97 -2.98 2.73
C ALA A 6 19.35 -4.25 1.95
N ARG A 7 19.58 -4.14 0.64
CA ARG A 7 20.08 -5.28 -0.15
C ARG A 7 21.42 -5.82 0.37
N ARG A 8 22.38 -4.94 0.65
CA ARG A 8 23.69 -5.35 1.22
C ARG A 8 23.54 -6.01 2.59
N ALA A 9 22.52 -5.61 3.37
CA ALA A 9 22.22 -6.22 4.66
C ALA A 9 21.50 -7.59 4.54
N GLY A 10 21.22 -8.08 3.33
CA GLY A 10 20.67 -9.41 3.09
C GLY A 10 19.14 -9.51 3.12
N PHE A 11 18.40 -8.39 3.05
CA PHE A 11 16.95 -8.44 2.90
C PHE A 11 16.59 -9.12 1.58
N GLN A 12 15.82 -10.21 1.66
CA GLN A 12 15.46 -11.05 0.51
C GLN A 12 14.32 -10.46 -0.32
N SER A 13 13.46 -9.65 0.31
CA SER A 13 12.33 -9.01 -0.35
C SER A 13 12.27 -7.55 0.06
N ILE A 14 12.38 -6.67 -0.93
CA ILE A 14 12.25 -5.22 -0.75
C ILE A 14 11.12 -4.76 -1.66
N LYS A 15 10.19 -4.02 -1.10
CA LYS A 15 9.06 -3.46 -1.82
C LYS A 15 8.99 -1.95 -1.62
N LEU A 16 8.84 -1.24 -2.73
CA LEU A 16 8.54 0.19 -2.75
C LEU A 16 7.03 0.42 -2.82
N ASN A 17 6.57 1.48 -2.20
CA ASN A 17 5.21 1.97 -2.32
C ASN A 17 5.27 3.42 -2.79
N ALA A 18 4.62 3.73 -3.90
CA ALA A 18 4.52 5.07 -4.47
C ALA A 18 3.06 5.49 -4.56
N VAL A 19 2.71 6.60 -3.91
CA VAL A 19 1.43 7.26 -4.14
C VAL A 19 1.62 8.24 -5.28
N LEU A 20 0.82 8.09 -6.33
CA LEU A 20 0.90 8.95 -7.52
C LEU A 20 -0.18 10.03 -7.48
N LEU A 21 0.25 11.24 -7.80
CA LEU A 21 -0.59 12.44 -7.86
C LEU A 21 -0.42 13.10 -9.24
N LYS A 22 -1.52 13.28 -9.93
CA LYS A 22 -1.54 13.96 -11.22
C LYS A 22 -0.96 15.38 -11.12
N GLY A 23 -0.05 15.72 -12.03
CA GLY A 23 0.63 17.00 -12.08
C GLY A 23 1.69 17.22 -11.01
N ARG A 24 2.09 16.16 -10.27
CA ARG A 24 3.14 16.23 -9.26
C ARG A 24 4.27 15.21 -9.50
N ASN A 25 3.94 13.96 -9.71
CA ASN A 25 4.88 12.86 -9.91
C ASN A 25 4.35 11.80 -10.88
N ASP A 26 3.33 12.11 -11.64
CA ASP A 26 2.78 11.23 -12.68
C ASP A 26 3.70 11.12 -13.91
N ASP A 27 4.62 12.03 -14.08
CA ASP A 27 5.70 11.97 -15.07
C ASP A 27 6.84 11.00 -14.67
N GLU A 28 6.96 10.63 -13.38
CA GLU A 28 7.99 9.72 -12.88
C GLU A 28 7.61 8.23 -12.96
N ILE A 29 6.43 7.86 -13.48
CA ILE A 29 5.94 6.48 -13.50
C ILE A 29 6.94 5.51 -14.10
N LEU A 30 7.47 5.83 -15.29
CA LEU A 30 8.42 4.95 -16.00
C LEU A 30 9.78 4.92 -15.32
N ASP A 31 10.23 6.03 -14.76
CA ASP A 31 11.49 6.10 -14.02
C ASP A 31 11.45 5.25 -12.75
N LEU A 32 10.32 5.26 -12.05
CA LEU A 32 10.08 4.40 -10.89
C LEU A 32 10.04 2.91 -11.26
N VAL A 33 9.44 2.56 -12.41
CA VAL A 33 9.44 1.19 -12.93
C VAL A 33 10.86 0.75 -13.30
N ASN A 34 11.60 1.59 -14.01
CA ASN A 34 12.99 1.32 -14.37
C ASN A 34 13.88 1.15 -13.15
N PHE A 35 13.73 2.05 -12.17
CA PHE A 35 14.44 1.95 -10.90
C PHE A 35 14.15 0.63 -10.17
N ALA A 36 12.88 0.21 -10.12
CA ALA A 36 12.50 -1.05 -9.49
C ALA A 36 13.12 -2.26 -10.21
N ARG A 37 13.18 -2.24 -11.56
CA ARG A 37 13.86 -3.26 -12.37
C ARG A 37 15.35 -3.30 -12.10
N ASP A 38 16.03 -2.17 -12.17
CA ASP A 38 17.49 -2.05 -12.03
C ASP A 38 17.95 -2.46 -10.62
N GLU A 39 17.18 -2.13 -9.60
CA GLU A 39 17.49 -2.50 -8.22
C GLU A 39 16.89 -3.88 -7.83
N GLU A 40 16.20 -4.58 -8.76
CA GLU A 40 15.53 -5.87 -8.52
C GLU A 40 14.63 -5.86 -7.27
N VAL A 41 13.80 -4.85 -7.15
CA VAL A 41 12.84 -4.67 -6.05
C VAL A 41 11.42 -4.61 -6.61
N ASP A 42 10.44 -4.98 -5.79
CA ASP A 42 9.04 -4.80 -6.15
C ASP A 42 8.62 -3.34 -5.97
N ILE A 43 7.64 -2.89 -6.77
CA ILE A 43 6.99 -1.60 -6.58
C ILE A 43 5.48 -1.73 -6.61
N SER A 44 4.78 -0.99 -5.75
CA SER A 44 3.33 -0.84 -5.81
C SER A 44 2.94 0.62 -5.94
N PHE A 45 2.15 0.90 -6.97
CA PHE A 45 1.51 2.19 -7.18
C PHE A 45 0.17 2.23 -6.44
N ILE A 46 -0.07 3.31 -5.73
CA ILE A 46 -1.20 3.43 -4.80
C ILE A 46 -1.99 4.67 -5.18
N GLU A 47 -3.31 4.53 -5.36
CA GLU A 47 -4.21 5.67 -5.45
C GLU A 47 -4.23 6.43 -4.12
N GLU A 48 -4.20 7.76 -4.17
CA GLU A 48 -4.31 8.58 -2.97
C GLU A 48 -5.61 8.28 -2.23
N MET A 49 -5.50 7.92 -0.96
CA MET A 49 -6.66 7.69 -0.10
C MET A 49 -7.17 9.00 0.51
N PRO A 50 -8.51 9.16 0.67
CA PRO A 50 -9.08 10.37 1.28
C PRO A 50 -8.92 10.35 2.81
N LEU A 51 -7.69 10.23 3.28
CA LEU A 51 -7.36 10.16 4.71
C LEU A 51 -6.72 11.47 5.18
N GLY A 52 -7.19 11.93 6.34
CA GLY A 52 -6.68 13.15 6.98
C GLY A 52 -7.09 14.44 6.24
N ALA A 53 -6.78 15.56 6.84
CA ALA A 53 -6.93 16.89 6.23
C ALA A 53 -5.66 17.21 5.43
N ILE A 54 -5.81 17.46 4.13
CA ILE A 54 -4.72 17.91 3.26
C ILE A 54 -5.12 19.29 2.75
N SER A 55 -4.28 20.27 3.02
CA SER A 55 -4.44 21.67 2.56
C SER A 55 -3.57 21.99 1.34
N GLU A 56 -2.61 21.11 1.00
CA GLU A 56 -1.59 21.39 -0.01
C GLU A 56 -2.04 21.14 -1.44
N HIS A 57 -3.12 20.37 -1.64
CA HIS A 57 -3.68 20.08 -2.95
C HIS A 57 -5.14 19.65 -2.89
N ASN A 58 -5.84 19.79 -4.02
CA ASN A 58 -7.19 19.28 -4.21
C ASN A 58 -7.14 17.84 -4.70
N ARG A 59 -7.53 16.87 -3.87
CA ARG A 59 -7.52 15.45 -4.21
C ARG A 59 -8.30 15.10 -5.48
N GLY A 60 -9.40 15.81 -5.75
CA GLY A 60 -10.18 15.59 -6.98
C GLY A 60 -9.41 15.93 -8.25
N GLU A 61 -8.55 16.94 -8.21
CA GLU A 61 -7.74 17.40 -9.33
C GLU A 61 -6.47 16.56 -9.49
N THR A 62 -5.88 16.09 -8.38
CA THR A 62 -4.64 15.33 -8.37
C THR A 62 -4.85 13.83 -8.43
N PHE A 63 -6.11 13.35 -8.39
CA PHE A 63 -6.41 11.93 -8.47
C PHE A 63 -5.88 11.30 -9.77
N LEU A 64 -5.18 10.20 -9.62
CA LEU A 64 -4.68 9.37 -10.70
C LEU A 64 -5.07 7.91 -10.45
N SER A 65 -5.88 7.33 -11.34
CA SER A 65 -6.30 5.94 -11.19
C SER A 65 -5.15 4.98 -11.48
N THR A 66 -5.13 3.86 -10.78
CA THR A 66 -4.15 2.80 -11.09
C THR A 66 -4.33 2.20 -12.48
N ASP A 67 -5.51 2.27 -13.06
CA ASP A 67 -5.74 1.84 -14.44
C ASP A 67 -4.98 2.74 -15.43
N THR A 68 -5.03 4.07 -15.24
CA THR A 68 -4.24 5.02 -16.03
C THR A 68 -2.74 4.79 -15.88
N VAL A 69 -2.28 4.53 -14.64
CA VAL A 69 -0.88 4.19 -14.39
C VAL A 69 -0.49 2.91 -15.13
N ARG A 70 -1.32 1.88 -15.06
CA ARG A 70 -1.08 0.61 -15.75
C ARG A 70 -1.02 0.79 -17.26
N GLU A 71 -1.97 1.50 -17.85
CA GLU A 71 -1.97 1.83 -19.29
C GLU A 71 -0.71 2.57 -19.72
N THR A 72 -0.20 3.46 -18.87
CA THR A 72 1.06 4.18 -19.14
C THR A 72 2.24 3.22 -19.16
N ILE A 73 2.29 2.27 -18.23
CA ILE A 73 3.36 1.26 -18.18
C ILE A 73 3.24 0.28 -19.35
N GLU A 74 2.02 -0.15 -19.70
CA GLU A 74 1.76 -1.13 -20.77
C GLU A 74 2.13 -0.61 -22.18
N LYS A 75 2.26 0.70 -22.36
CA LYS A 75 2.81 1.28 -23.61
C LYS A 75 4.30 0.96 -23.83
N HIS A 76 5.02 0.63 -22.76
CA HIS A 76 6.46 0.43 -22.79
C HIS A 76 6.88 -0.98 -22.35
N TYR A 77 6.06 -1.63 -21.52
CA TYR A 77 6.35 -2.94 -20.93
C TYR A 77 5.15 -3.86 -21.02
N GLN A 78 5.38 -5.10 -21.39
CA GLN A 78 4.33 -6.12 -21.33
C GLN A 78 4.14 -6.56 -19.89
N LEU A 79 2.94 -6.32 -19.35
CA LEU A 79 2.54 -6.75 -18.01
C LEU A 79 1.73 -8.04 -18.08
N LEU A 80 2.19 -9.08 -17.39
CA LEU A 80 1.51 -10.37 -17.27
C LEU A 80 0.84 -10.45 -15.89
N PRO A 81 -0.49 -10.69 -15.83
CA PRO A 81 -1.16 -10.92 -14.55
C PRO A 81 -0.51 -12.09 -13.80
N THR A 82 -0.39 -11.97 -12.49
CA THR A 82 0.08 -13.05 -11.63
C THR A 82 -0.91 -13.36 -10.52
N THR A 83 -0.98 -14.61 -10.13
CA THR A 83 -1.75 -15.07 -8.96
C THR A 83 -0.96 -14.89 -7.66
N GLU A 84 0.29 -14.45 -7.73
CA GLU A 84 1.09 -14.18 -6.55
C GLU A 84 0.48 -13.06 -5.73
N THR A 85 0.27 -13.33 -4.46
CA THR A 85 -0.25 -12.35 -3.51
C THR A 85 0.75 -12.16 -2.38
N THR A 86 0.83 -10.94 -1.89
CA THR A 86 1.33 -10.68 -0.55
C THR A 86 0.13 -10.57 0.39
N LEU A 87 0.34 -10.56 1.70
CA LEU A 87 -0.76 -10.38 2.68
C LEU A 87 -1.45 -8.99 2.61
N GLY A 88 -1.22 -8.24 1.52
CA GLY A 88 -1.76 -6.89 1.29
C GLY A 88 -2.71 -6.82 0.09
N PRO A 89 -3.31 -5.64 -0.16
CA PRO A 89 -4.32 -5.43 -1.20
C PRO A 89 -3.72 -5.22 -2.59
N SER A 90 -2.41 -5.35 -2.75
CA SER A 90 -1.73 -5.13 -4.02
C SER A 90 -2.07 -6.25 -5.01
N ARG A 91 -2.53 -5.89 -6.21
CA ARG A 91 -2.65 -6.80 -7.34
C ARG A 91 -1.37 -6.72 -8.15
N TYR A 92 -0.69 -7.85 -8.33
CA TYR A 92 0.63 -7.89 -8.94
C TYR A 92 0.59 -8.30 -10.41
N TYR A 93 1.54 -7.75 -11.14
CA TYR A 93 1.88 -8.10 -12.51
C TYR A 93 3.38 -8.35 -12.61
N ARG A 94 3.79 -9.24 -13.50
CA ARG A 94 5.19 -9.46 -13.85
C ARG A 94 5.50 -8.81 -15.19
N MET A 95 6.70 -8.27 -15.31
CA MET A 95 7.27 -7.91 -16.61
C MET A 95 7.98 -9.13 -17.20
N VAL A 96 7.93 -9.27 -18.52
CA VAL A 96 8.52 -10.44 -19.22
C VAL A 96 10.03 -10.56 -19.00
N ASP A 97 10.70 -9.43 -18.86
CA ASP A 97 12.16 -9.28 -18.83
C ASP A 97 12.71 -8.92 -17.44
N SER A 98 11.91 -9.07 -16.37
CA SER A 98 12.33 -8.71 -15.01
C SER A 98 11.73 -9.64 -13.96
N GLN A 99 12.46 -9.84 -12.87
CA GLN A 99 11.95 -10.54 -11.68
C GLN A 99 11.12 -9.62 -10.77
N SER A 100 11.23 -8.31 -10.95
CA SER A 100 10.48 -7.31 -10.19
C SER A 100 8.98 -7.38 -10.50
N ARG A 101 8.16 -7.25 -9.49
CA ARG A 101 6.71 -7.20 -9.61
C ARG A 101 6.22 -5.76 -9.56
N ILE A 102 5.27 -5.46 -10.44
CA ILE A 102 4.54 -4.21 -10.42
C ILE A 102 3.19 -4.47 -9.74
N GLY A 103 2.90 -3.76 -8.67
CA GLY A 103 1.67 -3.89 -7.92
C GLY A 103 0.78 -2.65 -8.06
N PHE A 104 -0.53 -2.85 -7.96
CA PHE A 104 -1.51 -1.77 -7.95
C PHE A 104 -2.40 -1.90 -6.72
N ILE A 105 -2.57 -0.80 -5.98
CA ILE A 105 -3.45 -0.68 -4.82
C ILE A 105 -4.46 0.41 -5.13
N SER A 106 -5.70 0.00 -5.35
CA SER A 106 -6.77 0.81 -5.94
C SER A 106 -7.93 0.99 -4.94
N PRO A 107 -7.77 1.80 -3.89
CA PRO A 107 -8.83 1.98 -2.89
C PRO A 107 -10.08 2.66 -3.43
N HIS A 108 -9.96 3.43 -4.51
CA HIS A 108 -11.08 4.09 -5.18
C HIS A 108 -11.60 3.31 -6.38
N SER A 109 -10.73 3.05 -7.37
CA SER A 109 -11.15 2.44 -8.64
C SER A 109 -11.57 0.98 -8.48
N HIS A 110 -10.92 0.24 -7.59
CA HIS A 110 -11.19 -1.18 -7.31
C HIS A 110 -11.21 -1.44 -5.80
N ASN A 111 -12.28 -1.01 -5.16
CA ASN A 111 -12.42 -1.11 -3.71
C ASN A 111 -12.24 -2.56 -3.23
N PHE A 112 -11.34 -2.75 -2.27
CA PHE A 112 -11.00 -4.04 -1.68
C PHE A 112 -11.44 -4.17 -0.21
N CYS A 113 -12.30 -3.27 0.29
CA CYS A 113 -12.69 -3.23 1.70
C CYS A 113 -13.31 -4.54 2.18
N ALA A 114 -14.10 -5.21 1.35
CA ALA A 114 -14.73 -6.48 1.69
C ALA A 114 -13.72 -7.63 1.96
N ALA A 115 -12.54 -7.56 1.36
CA ALA A 115 -11.46 -8.54 1.51
C ALA A 115 -10.32 -8.03 2.40
N CYS A 116 -10.49 -6.88 3.04
CA CYS A 116 -9.44 -6.27 3.86
C CYS A 116 -9.35 -6.95 5.22
N ASN A 117 -8.16 -7.41 5.57
CA ASN A 117 -7.84 -8.08 6.84
C ASN A 117 -6.90 -7.26 7.73
N ARG A 118 -6.77 -5.95 7.48
CA ARG A 118 -5.80 -5.10 8.19
C ARG A 118 -6.46 -4.36 9.33
N VAL A 119 -5.81 -4.45 10.48
CA VAL A 119 -6.13 -3.68 11.68
C VAL A 119 -4.89 -2.93 12.15
N ARG A 120 -5.05 -1.94 12.98
CA ARG A 120 -3.96 -1.20 13.60
C ARG A 120 -4.20 -1.02 15.08
N VAL A 121 -3.15 -1.08 15.87
CA VAL A 121 -3.16 -0.66 17.27
C VAL A 121 -2.40 0.66 17.37
N THR A 122 -3.04 1.68 17.93
CA THR A 122 -2.41 2.98 18.16
C THR A 122 -1.47 2.94 19.36
N ALA A 123 -0.59 3.92 19.48
CA ALA A 123 0.25 4.09 20.68
C ALA A 123 -0.56 4.26 21.98
N GLU A 124 -1.80 4.71 21.87
CA GLU A 124 -2.74 4.86 22.97
C GLU A 124 -3.43 3.54 23.36
N GLY A 125 -3.20 2.45 22.60
CA GLY A 125 -3.80 1.16 22.85
C GLY A 125 -5.24 1.03 22.31
N ARG A 126 -5.58 1.78 21.26
CA ARG A 126 -6.85 1.64 20.53
C ARG A 126 -6.68 0.74 19.32
N LEU A 127 -7.60 -0.21 19.14
CA LEU A 127 -7.69 -1.03 17.94
C LEU A 127 -8.55 -0.32 16.89
N LEU A 128 -7.93 0.04 15.78
CA LEU A 128 -8.61 0.59 14.59
C LEU A 128 -8.87 -0.53 13.60
N LEU A 129 -10.11 -0.72 13.20
CA LEU A 129 -10.50 -1.71 12.20
C LEU A 129 -10.22 -1.23 10.77
N CYS A 130 -10.16 0.08 10.57
CA CYS A 130 -9.85 0.70 9.29
C CYS A 130 -9.16 2.05 9.51
N LEU A 131 -8.28 2.47 8.58
CA LEU A 131 -7.68 3.81 8.60
C LEU A 131 -8.67 4.92 8.22
N GLY A 132 -9.65 4.58 7.39
CA GLY A 132 -10.67 5.53 6.92
C GLY A 132 -11.94 5.57 7.80
N ASN A 133 -11.92 4.92 8.95
CA ASN A 133 -13.06 4.85 9.85
C ASN A 133 -12.63 5.17 11.29
N GLU A 134 -13.39 6.01 11.97
CA GLU A 134 -13.15 6.39 13.37
C GLU A 134 -13.54 5.31 14.38
N HIS A 135 -14.26 4.25 13.94
CA HIS A 135 -14.62 3.15 14.83
C HIS A 135 -13.39 2.44 15.37
N SER A 136 -13.26 2.45 16.67
CA SER A 136 -12.13 1.86 17.38
C SER A 136 -12.54 1.34 18.74
N VAL A 137 -11.81 0.33 19.21
CA VAL A 137 -11.98 -0.25 20.54
C VAL A 137 -10.79 0.14 21.41
N ASP A 138 -11.06 0.57 22.65
CA ASP A 138 -10.02 0.90 23.61
C ASP A 138 -9.54 -0.36 24.35
N LEU A 139 -8.57 -1.06 23.75
CA LEU A 139 -8.00 -2.29 24.34
C LEU A 139 -7.29 -1.99 25.66
N ARG A 140 -6.64 -0.83 25.79
CA ARG A 140 -5.95 -0.43 27.02
C ARG A 140 -6.92 -0.29 28.20
N ALA A 141 -8.09 0.32 27.97
CA ALA A 141 -9.11 0.44 29.01
C ALA A 141 -9.63 -0.92 29.46
N VAL A 142 -9.88 -1.84 28.51
CA VAL A 142 -10.30 -3.22 28.82
C VAL A 142 -9.25 -3.96 29.64
N MET A 143 -7.99 -3.93 29.18
CA MET A 143 -6.86 -4.59 29.88
C MET A 143 -6.63 -4.05 31.30
N ARG A 144 -6.82 -2.75 31.51
CA ARG A 144 -6.64 -2.13 32.84
C ARG A 144 -7.83 -2.38 33.77
N ARG A 145 -9.05 -2.50 33.22
CA ARG A 145 -10.25 -2.77 34.00
C ARG A 145 -10.28 -4.20 34.51
N TYR A 146 -9.76 -5.15 33.75
CA TYR A 146 -9.74 -6.57 34.06
C TYR A 146 -8.34 -7.16 33.83
N PRO A 147 -7.36 -6.85 34.73
CA PRO A 147 -6.01 -7.34 34.58
C PRO A 147 -5.95 -8.88 34.56
N GLY A 148 -5.39 -9.45 33.49
CA GLY A 148 -5.28 -10.91 33.35
C GLY A 148 -6.47 -11.60 32.69
N ASP A 149 -7.58 -10.91 32.43
CA ASP A 149 -8.73 -11.46 31.72
C ASP A 149 -8.51 -11.43 30.20
N ILE A 150 -7.83 -12.46 29.69
CA ILE A 150 -7.58 -12.64 28.26
C ILE A 150 -8.89 -12.95 27.51
N GLN A 151 -9.87 -13.58 28.14
CA GLN A 151 -11.14 -13.92 27.50
C GLN A 151 -12.00 -12.67 27.30
N GLY A 152 -12.09 -11.80 28.29
CA GLY A 152 -12.77 -10.52 28.15
C GLY A 152 -12.15 -9.66 27.02
N LEU A 153 -10.82 -9.69 26.87
CA LEU A 153 -10.14 -8.98 25.78
C LEU A 153 -10.49 -9.55 24.39
N LYS A 154 -10.69 -10.87 24.26
CA LYS A 154 -11.06 -11.51 22.98
C LYS A 154 -12.49 -11.23 22.56
N CYS A 155 -13.36 -10.89 23.48
CA CYS A 155 -14.79 -10.65 23.25
C CYS A 155 -15.13 -9.16 23.09
N THR A 156 -14.13 -8.27 23.14
CA THR A 156 -14.27 -6.83 22.97
C THR A 156 -14.13 -6.42 21.52
#